data_b97fb787352c2eb31713cecb016211a0
#
_entry.id   b97fb787352c2eb31713cecb016211a0
#
_cell.length_a   1.000
_cell.length_b   1.000
_cell.length_c   1.000
_cell.angle_alpha   90.00
_cell.angle_beta   90.00
_cell.angle_gamma   90.00
#
_symmetry.space_group_name_H-M   'P 1'
#
loop_
_entity.id
_entity.type
_entity.pdbx_description
1 polymer ?
#
loop_
_entity_poly.entity_id
_entity_poly.type
_entity_poly.pdbx_seq_one_letter_code
_entity_poly.pdbx_strand_id
1 'polypeptide(L)'
;MFSMDQDRRKEEERVRSEGRLPPGQALTLKFPVLHYGPVPAFNASTWDFRIWGEVEQEKRWTWDEFNGLPRAKIQMDIHCVTRWSKFDTVWEGVSVRTLADSGLIKIKPSATHVMQHAEYGFTVNLPLEVVLADNFLLATHLNGEPITADHGYPLRGVVGFIPGRELDTPYFWKGAKWLRSLEFMPHDREGFWEQAGYHNR
;
A
#
# COMPACT_ATOMS: atom_id res chain seq x y z
N MET A 1 -2.30 -26.74 -18.34
CA MET A 1 -2.35 -25.46 -19.04
C MET A 1 -3.80 -24.99 -19.33
N PHE A 2 -4.71 -25.89 -19.78
CA PHE A 2 -6.13 -25.55 -20.06
C PHE A 2 -6.96 -25.14 -18.82
N SER A 3 -6.70 -25.69 -17.64
CA SER A 3 -7.43 -25.42 -16.40
C SER A 3 -7.26 -23.95 -15.93
N MET A 4 -6.02 -23.46 -15.87
CA MET A 4 -5.75 -22.08 -15.41
C MET A 4 -6.36 -20.97 -16.30
N ASP A 5 -6.48 -21.22 -17.60
CA ASP A 5 -7.07 -20.24 -18.52
C ASP A 5 -8.61 -20.21 -18.39
N GLN A 6 -9.22 -21.36 -18.11
CA GLN A 6 -10.64 -21.47 -17.81
C GLN A 6 -10.99 -20.80 -16.47
N ASP A 7 -10.17 -21.01 -15.43
CA ASP A 7 -10.38 -20.39 -14.12
C ASP A 7 -10.24 -18.88 -14.21
N ARG A 8 -9.25 -18.37 -14.96
CA ARG A 8 -9.10 -16.94 -15.22
C ARG A 8 -10.30 -16.34 -15.93
N ARG A 9 -10.84 -17.01 -16.96
CA ARG A 9 -12.00 -16.51 -17.71
C ARG A 9 -13.26 -16.45 -16.84
N LYS A 10 -13.53 -17.49 -16.07
CA LYS A 10 -14.68 -17.52 -15.14
C LYS A 10 -14.58 -16.39 -14.13
N GLU A 11 -13.40 -16.20 -13.56
CA GLU A 11 -13.18 -15.15 -12.58
C GLU A 11 -13.31 -13.76 -13.23
N GLU A 12 -12.82 -13.57 -14.45
CA GLU A 12 -12.95 -12.33 -15.18
C GLU A 12 -14.43 -12.02 -15.52
N GLU A 13 -15.23 -13.00 -15.92
CA GLU A 13 -16.66 -12.86 -16.14
C GLU A 13 -17.39 -12.45 -14.84
N ARG A 14 -17.05 -13.07 -13.72
CA ARG A 14 -17.62 -12.75 -12.41
C ARG A 14 -17.35 -11.28 -12.05
N VAL A 15 -16.10 -10.85 -12.02
CA VAL A 15 -15.75 -9.47 -11.62
C VAL A 15 -16.26 -8.42 -12.61
N ARG A 16 -16.41 -8.76 -13.89
CA ARG A 16 -17.05 -7.89 -14.89
C ARG A 16 -18.56 -7.74 -14.62
N SER A 17 -19.24 -8.84 -14.34
CA SER A 17 -20.69 -8.82 -14.04
C SER A 17 -20.98 -8.04 -12.74
N GLU A 18 -20.04 -8.04 -11.81
CA GLU A 18 -20.08 -7.26 -10.56
C GLU A 18 -19.68 -5.78 -10.76
N GLY A 19 -19.28 -5.37 -11.96
CA GLY A 19 -18.81 -4.00 -12.25
C GLY A 19 -17.46 -3.64 -11.60
N ARG A 20 -16.70 -4.64 -11.14
CA ARG A 20 -15.45 -4.43 -10.38
C ARG A 20 -14.20 -4.30 -11.26
N LEU A 21 -14.24 -4.77 -12.52
CA LEU A 21 -13.10 -4.66 -13.43
C LEU A 21 -13.17 -3.34 -14.21
N PRO A 22 -12.29 -2.36 -13.95
CA PRO A 22 -12.33 -1.08 -14.63
C PRO A 22 -12.05 -1.20 -16.15
N PRO A 23 -12.54 -0.27 -16.97
CA PRO A 23 -12.21 -0.22 -18.39
C PRO A 23 -10.70 -0.19 -18.64
N GLY A 24 -10.24 -1.00 -19.61
CA GLY A 24 -8.83 -1.08 -19.99
C GLY A 24 -7.95 -1.93 -19.05
N GLN A 25 -8.50 -2.48 -17.97
CA GLN A 25 -7.83 -3.42 -17.09
C GLN A 25 -8.07 -4.87 -17.50
N ALA A 26 -7.10 -5.74 -17.21
CA ALA A 26 -7.20 -7.20 -17.40
C ALA A 26 -7.00 -7.91 -16.06
N LEU A 27 -7.82 -8.94 -15.80
CA LEU A 27 -7.64 -9.77 -14.60
C LEU A 27 -6.35 -10.57 -14.68
N THR A 28 -5.62 -10.63 -13.58
CA THR A 28 -4.49 -11.55 -13.39
C THR A 28 -4.68 -12.42 -12.16
N LEU A 29 -4.45 -13.73 -12.31
CA LEU A 29 -4.36 -14.66 -11.18
C LEU A 29 -2.99 -14.61 -10.51
N LYS A 30 -1.96 -14.23 -11.27
CA LYS A 30 -0.60 -14.02 -10.75
C LYS A 30 -0.52 -12.68 -10.02
N PHE A 31 0.55 -12.48 -9.30
CA PHE A 31 0.89 -11.17 -8.75
C PHE A 31 2.15 -10.67 -9.48
N PRO A 32 2.00 -9.77 -10.47
CA PRO A 32 3.15 -9.29 -11.23
C PRO A 32 4.17 -8.60 -10.33
N VAL A 33 5.45 -8.89 -10.55
CA VAL A 33 6.57 -8.26 -9.86
C VAL A 33 7.07 -7.11 -10.70
N LEU A 34 7.02 -5.90 -10.15
CA LEU A 34 7.58 -4.70 -10.76
C LEU A 34 8.15 -3.83 -9.65
N HIS A 35 9.44 -3.48 -9.74
CA HIS A 35 10.09 -2.60 -8.78
C HIS A 35 11.31 -1.91 -9.38
N TYR A 36 11.73 -0.84 -8.73
CA TYR A 36 12.97 -0.13 -9.01
C TYR A 36 14.07 -0.64 -8.07
N GLY A 37 15.25 -0.92 -8.63
CA GLY A 37 16.42 -1.39 -7.87
C GLY A 37 16.35 -2.87 -7.47
N PRO A 38 17.35 -3.37 -6.74
CA PRO A 38 17.40 -4.74 -6.25
C PRO A 38 16.45 -4.95 -5.07
N VAL A 39 16.11 -6.21 -4.78
CA VAL A 39 15.37 -6.58 -3.57
C VAL A 39 16.30 -6.39 -2.36
N PRO A 40 15.93 -5.57 -1.35
CA PRO A 40 16.76 -5.36 -0.18
C PRO A 40 16.79 -6.59 0.73
N ALA A 41 17.94 -6.80 1.38
CA ALA A 41 18.04 -7.78 2.44
C ALA A 41 17.34 -7.28 3.71
N PHE A 42 16.51 -8.09 4.31
CA PHE A 42 15.87 -7.78 5.59
C PHE A 42 16.70 -8.31 6.77
N ASN A 43 16.90 -7.46 7.77
CA ASN A 43 17.50 -7.83 9.04
C ASN A 43 16.67 -7.23 10.19
N ALA A 44 15.95 -8.08 10.92
CA ALA A 44 15.06 -7.66 12.00
C ALA A 44 15.77 -6.86 13.11
N SER A 45 17.04 -7.12 13.37
CA SER A 45 17.79 -6.44 14.45
C SER A 45 18.16 -4.99 14.13
N THR A 46 18.14 -4.62 12.84
CA THR A 46 18.52 -3.26 12.38
C THR A 46 17.37 -2.54 11.67
N TRP A 47 16.29 -3.26 11.39
CA TRP A 47 15.12 -2.68 10.74
C TRP A 47 14.32 -1.83 11.72
N ASP A 48 13.84 -0.71 11.22
CA ASP A 48 12.88 0.14 11.92
C ASP A 48 11.90 0.78 10.95
N PHE A 49 10.78 1.26 11.50
CA PHE A 49 9.81 2.07 10.80
C PHE A 49 9.59 3.39 11.54
N ARG A 50 9.54 4.50 10.82
CA ARG A 50 9.44 5.83 11.40
C ARG A 50 8.23 6.59 10.87
N ILE A 51 7.58 7.36 11.75
CA ILE A 51 6.59 8.40 11.41
C ILE A 51 7.13 9.75 11.92
N TRP A 52 7.16 10.76 11.04
CA TRP A 52 7.78 12.05 11.31
C TRP A 52 7.17 13.19 10.46
N GLY A 53 7.67 14.42 10.60
CA GLY A 53 7.19 15.63 9.91
C GLY A 53 6.08 16.31 10.67
N GLU A 54 4.92 16.55 10.02
CA GLU A 54 3.77 17.22 10.63
C GLU A 54 3.01 16.32 11.62
N VAL A 55 3.72 15.86 12.65
CA VAL A 55 3.22 15.16 13.82
C VAL A 55 3.68 15.87 15.09
N GLU A 56 2.93 15.75 16.20
CA GLU A 56 3.34 16.36 17.47
C GLU A 56 4.63 15.76 18.02
N GLN A 57 4.79 14.43 17.85
CA GLN A 57 5.96 13.68 18.25
C GLN A 57 6.30 12.63 17.22
N GLU A 58 7.55 12.60 16.76
CA GLU A 58 8.05 11.53 15.92
C GLU A 58 7.97 10.18 16.64
N LYS A 59 7.68 9.12 15.87
CA LYS A 59 7.62 7.75 16.34
C LYS A 59 8.57 6.89 15.54
N ARG A 60 9.17 5.92 16.24
CA ARG A 60 10.04 4.92 15.65
C ARG A 60 9.77 3.60 16.34
N TRP A 61 9.62 2.55 15.55
CA TRP A 61 9.39 1.20 16.03
C TRP A 61 10.42 0.26 15.43
N THR A 62 11.04 -0.57 16.26
CA THR A 62 11.76 -1.77 15.83
C THR A 62 10.81 -2.75 15.18
N TRP A 63 11.32 -3.81 14.55
CA TRP A 63 10.47 -4.82 13.93
C TRP A 63 9.51 -5.47 14.93
N ASP A 64 9.98 -5.82 16.12
CA ASP A 64 9.17 -6.46 17.16
C ASP A 64 8.09 -5.51 17.69
N GLU A 65 8.44 -4.26 17.94
CA GLU A 65 7.47 -3.23 18.36
C GLU A 65 6.42 -2.97 17.28
N PHE A 66 6.82 -2.91 16.00
CA PHE A 66 5.89 -2.71 14.89
C PHE A 66 4.90 -3.88 14.76
N ASN A 67 5.36 -5.12 14.96
CA ASN A 67 4.49 -6.30 14.96
C ASN A 67 3.54 -6.34 16.17
N GLY A 68 3.88 -5.67 17.27
CA GLY A 68 3.02 -5.51 18.44
C GLY A 68 1.93 -4.45 18.30
N LEU A 69 1.93 -3.64 17.22
CA LEU A 69 0.91 -2.62 16.97
C LEU A 69 -0.46 -3.24 16.65
N PRO A 70 -1.56 -2.50 16.88
CA PRO A 70 -2.90 -2.96 16.52
C PRO A 70 -2.99 -3.36 15.05
N ARG A 71 -3.44 -4.60 14.79
CA ARG A 71 -3.51 -5.19 13.45
C ARG A 71 -4.89 -4.99 12.83
N ALA A 72 -4.91 -4.73 11.53
CA ALA A 72 -6.11 -4.72 10.70
C ALA A 72 -5.98 -5.74 9.58
N LYS A 73 -7.14 -6.26 9.15
CA LYS A 73 -7.26 -7.17 8.01
C LYS A 73 -8.32 -6.61 7.06
N ILE A 74 -7.93 -6.37 5.81
CA ILE A 74 -8.79 -5.70 4.83
C ILE A 74 -8.78 -6.49 3.53
N GLN A 75 -9.97 -6.79 3.00
CA GLN A 75 -10.13 -7.35 1.66
C GLN A 75 -10.25 -6.20 0.66
N MET A 76 -9.42 -6.21 -0.37
CA MET A 76 -9.36 -5.17 -1.39
C MET A 76 -9.12 -5.75 -2.79
N ASP A 77 -9.64 -5.04 -3.78
CA ASP A 77 -9.24 -5.19 -5.18
C ASP A 77 -8.11 -4.21 -5.47
N ILE A 78 -7.09 -4.66 -6.17
CA ILE A 78 -5.96 -3.81 -6.54
C ILE A 78 -5.89 -3.66 -8.06
N HIS A 79 -5.73 -2.41 -8.50
CA HIS A 79 -5.60 -2.06 -9.92
C HIS A 79 -4.28 -1.33 -10.15
N CYS A 80 -3.48 -1.82 -11.08
CA CYS A 80 -2.18 -1.21 -11.38
C CYS A 80 -2.26 -0.34 -12.64
N VAL A 81 -1.52 0.76 -12.68
CA VAL A 81 -1.40 1.62 -13.87
C VAL A 81 -0.91 0.85 -15.10
N THR A 82 -0.20 -0.25 -14.92
CA THR A 82 0.23 -1.17 -15.99
C THR A 82 -0.88 -2.12 -16.47
N ARG A 83 -2.14 -1.77 -16.19
CA ARG A 83 -3.37 -2.37 -16.73
C ARG A 83 -3.66 -3.81 -16.31
N TRP A 84 -3.21 -4.21 -15.14
CA TRP A 84 -3.65 -5.45 -14.53
C TRP A 84 -4.44 -5.20 -13.24
N SER A 85 -5.39 -6.06 -12.98
CA SER A 85 -6.19 -6.07 -11.75
C SER A 85 -6.14 -7.42 -11.08
N LYS A 86 -6.09 -7.41 -9.74
CA LYS A 86 -6.19 -8.61 -8.91
C LYS A 86 -7.26 -8.37 -7.85
N PHE A 87 -8.17 -9.32 -7.72
CA PHE A 87 -9.38 -9.20 -6.92
C PHE A 87 -9.29 -10.00 -5.63
N ASP A 88 -10.14 -9.62 -4.68
CA ASP A 88 -10.35 -10.33 -3.42
C ASP A 88 -9.04 -10.59 -2.64
N THR A 89 -8.07 -9.68 -2.75
CA THR A 89 -6.82 -9.78 -2.02
C THR A 89 -7.02 -9.39 -0.56
N VAL A 90 -6.59 -10.24 0.36
CA VAL A 90 -6.72 -9.99 1.80
C VAL A 90 -5.38 -9.55 2.36
N TRP A 91 -5.31 -8.30 2.78
CA TRP A 91 -4.10 -7.68 3.34
C TRP A 91 -4.19 -7.57 4.85
N GLU A 92 -3.08 -7.85 5.55
CA GLU A 92 -2.99 -7.71 7.00
C GLU A 92 -1.79 -6.83 7.36
N GLY A 93 -2.01 -5.92 8.30
CA GLY A 93 -0.99 -4.97 8.69
C GLY A 93 -1.46 -3.96 9.73
N VAL A 94 -0.92 -2.75 9.69
CA VAL A 94 -1.22 -1.67 10.61
C VAL A 94 -1.94 -0.55 9.86
N SER A 95 -3.10 -0.12 10.35
CA SER A 95 -3.83 1.03 9.80
C SER A 95 -3.29 2.33 10.40
N VAL A 96 -2.94 3.29 9.54
CA VAL A 96 -2.50 4.63 10.00
C VAL A 96 -3.64 5.37 10.71
N ARG A 97 -4.89 5.20 10.26
CA ARG A 97 -6.07 5.69 10.97
C ARG A 97 -6.13 5.16 12.39
N THR A 98 -5.97 3.85 12.58
CA THR A 98 -6.00 3.23 13.91
C THR A 98 -4.88 3.79 14.82
N LEU A 99 -3.69 4.05 14.28
CA LEU A 99 -2.61 4.68 15.04
C LEU A 99 -2.98 6.11 15.48
N ALA A 100 -3.66 6.87 14.61
CA ALA A 100 -4.12 8.22 14.93
C ALA A 100 -5.28 8.20 15.94
N ASP A 101 -6.31 7.39 15.72
CA ASP A 101 -7.51 7.30 16.57
C ASP A 101 -7.19 6.80 17.98
N SER A 102 -6.20 5.91 18.12
CA SER A 102 -5.71 5.42 19.42
C SER A 102 -4.77 6.40 20.13
N GLY A 103 -4.38 7.50 19.49
CA GLY A 103 -3.43 8.47 20.04
C GLY A 103 -1.96 8.02 20.03
N LEU A 104 -1.65 6.87 19.40
CA LEU A 104 -0.25 6.43 19.22
C LEU A 104 0.55 7.40 18.36
N ILE A 105 -0.11 8.03 17.40
CA ILE A 105 0.42 9.20 16.67
C ILE A 105 -0.56 10.35 16.78
N LYS A 106 -0.05 11.57 16.81
CA LYS A 106 -0.86 12.79 16.79
C LYS A 106 -0.42 13.63 15.61
N ILE A 107 -1.30 13.68 14.61
CA ILE A 107 -1.10 14.40 13.36
C ILE A 107 -1.44 15.88 13.61
N LYS A 108 -0.58 16.80 13.18
CA LYS A 108 -0.85 18.24 13.27
C LYS A 108 -1.91 18.64 12.23
N PRO A 109 -2.73 19.66 12.54
CA PRO A 109 -3.73 20.17 11.59
C PRO A 109 -3.15 20.72 10.28
N SER A 110 -1.85 21.05 10.26
CA SER A 110 -1.12 21.48 9.06
C SER A 110 -0.81 20.37 8.07
N ALA A 111 -0.89 19.10 8.47
CA ALA A 111 -0.62 17.97 7.57
C ALA A 111 -1.72 17.84 6.51
N THR A 112 -1.34 17.80 5.25
CA THR A 112 -2.25 17.61 4.11
C THR A 112 -1.87 16.42 3.23
N HIS A 113 -0.60 16.01 3.26
CA HIS A 113 -0.05 14.93 2.45
C HIS A 113 0.91 14.05 3.26
N VAL A 114 1.18 12.87 2.73
CA VAL A 114 2.14 11.92 3.31
C VAL A 114 3.07 11.43 2.21
N MET A 115 4.39 11.49 2.47
CA MET A 115 5.41 10.85 1.65
C MET A 115 5.78 9.52 2.27
N GLN A 116 5.64 8.45 1.51
CA GLN A 116 6.18 7.14 1.81
C GLN A 116 7.65 7.12 1.39
N HIS A 117 8.56 6.86 2.31
CA HIS A 117 9.98 6.67 2.03
C HIS A 117 10.32 5.19 2.12
N ALA A 118 10.86 4.64 1.06
CA ALA A 118 11.25 3.24 0.94
C ALA A 118 12.76 3.08 0.79
N GLU A 119 13.22 1.85 0.74
CA GLU A 119 14.63 1.53 0.49
C GLU A 119 15.11 2.15 -0.84
N TYR A 120 16.40 2.39 -0.92
CA TYR A 120 17.09 2.98 -2.09
C TYR A 120 16.60 4.37 -2.51
N GLY A 121 16.00 5.13 -1.59
CA GLY A 121 15.52 6.49 -1.86
C GLY A 121 14.25 6.56 -2.71
N PHE A 122 13.54 5.44 -2.90
CA PHE A 122 12.25 5.44 -3.58
C PHE A 122 11.20 6.12 -2.71
N THR A 123 10.40 7.00 -3.32
CA THR A 123 9.37 7.77 -2.61
C THR A 123 8.04 7.77 -3.35
N VAL A 124 6.95 7.81 -2.60
CA VAL A 124 5.57 7.91 -3.14
C VAL A 124 4.74 8.82 -2.24
N ASN A 125 4.17 9.87 -2.82
CA ASN A 125 3.27 10.78 -2.11
C ASN A 125 1.80 10.32 -2.20
N LEU A 126 1.02 10.66 -1.19
CA LEU A 126 -0.43 10.48 -1.15
C LEU A 126 -1.09 11.64 -0.38
N PRO A 127 -2.32 12.04 -0.73
CA PRO A 127 -3.13 12.88 0.14
C PRO A 127 -3.32 12.23 1.51
N LEU A 128 -3.33 13.04 2.58
CA LEU A 128 -3.53 12.57 3.94
C LEU A 128 -4.85 11.78 4.10
N GLU A 129 -5.92 12.25 3.44
CA GLU A 129 -7.23 11.60 3.46
C GLU A 129 -7.18 10.16 2.92
N VAL A 130 -6.37 9.88 1.90
CA VAL A 130 -6.17 8.53 1.37
C VAL A 130 -5.43 7.65 2.38
N VAL A 131 -4.40 8.19 3.03
CA VAL A 131 -3.62 7.43 4.03
C VAL A 131 -4.43 7.14 5.30
N LEU A 132 -5.38 8.01 5.62
CA LEU A 132 -6.31 7.83 6.74
C LEU A 132 -7.61 7.10 6.34
N ALA A 133 -7.78 6.72 5.08
CA ALA A 133 -8.95 5.96 4.66
C ALA A 133 -8.84 4.47 5.04
N ASP A 134 -9.99 3.79 5.06
CA ASP A 134 -10.05 2.36 5.42
C ASP A 134 -9.42 1.44 4.36
N ASN A 135 -9.10 1.97 3.19
CA ASN A 135 -8.50 1.25 2.07
C ASN A 135 -6.98 1.46 1.94
N PHE A 136 -6.34 2.07 2.94
CA PHE A 136 -4.88 2.15 3.04
C PHE A 136 -4.36 1.35 4.24
N LEU A 137 -3.28 0.59 4.01
CA LEU A 137 -2.69 -0.25 5.05
C LEU A 137 -1.16 -0.29 4.93
N LEU A 138 -0.48 -0.28 6.06
CA LEU A 138 0.93 -0.66 6.22
C LEU A 138 0.99 -2.18 6.33
N ALA A 139 1.09 -2.87 5.20
CA ALA A 139 0.89 -4.30 5.10
C ALA A 139 2.18 -5.11 5.31
N THR A 140 2.05 -6.22 6.02
CA THR A 140 3.09 -7.23 6.24
C THR A 140 2.70 -8.60 5.69
N HIS A 141 1.37 -8.87 5.49
CA HIS A 141 0.85 -10.14 5.00
C HIS A 141 -0.13 -9.94 3.84
N LEU A 142 -0.19 -10.92 2.98
CA LEU A 142 -1.15 -11.07 1.88
C LEU A 142 -1.74 -12.48 1.91
N ASN A 143 -3.08 -12.59 1.96
CA ASN A 143 -3.82 -13.85 1.99
C ASN A 143 -3.37 -14.81 3.11
N GLY A 144 -3.01 -14.26 4.27
CA GLY A 144 -2.58 -15.02 5.46
C GLY A 144 -1.09 -15.35 5.52
N GLU A 145 -0.34 -15.11 4.44
CA GLU A 145 1.10 -15.36 4.39
C GLU A 145 1.90 -14.05 4.43
N PRO A 146 3.11 -14.03 5.00
CA PRO A 146 4.00 -12.89 4.88
C PRO A 146 4.19 -12.50 3.41
N ILE A 147 4.20 -11.20 3.10
CA ILE A 147 4.51 -10.74 1.75
C ILE A 147 5.91 -11.24 1.36
N THR A 148 6.07 -11.63 0.07
CA THR A 148 7.40 -12.04 -0.41
C THR A 148 8.34 -10.84 -0.53
N ALA A 149 9.64 -11.10 -0.51
CA ALA A 149 10.66 -10.07 -0.67
C ALA A 149 10.43 -9.21 -1.93
N ASP A 150 10.12 -9.84 -3.07
CA ASP A 150 9.80 -9.17 -4.36
C ASP A 150 8.57 -8.27 -4.28
N HIS A 151 7.65 -8.53 -3.36
CA HIS A 151 6.41 -7.78 -3.18
C HIS A 151 6.47 -6.77 -2.05
N GLY A 152 7.63 -6.61 -1.40
CA GLY A 152 7.88 -5.53 -0.45
C GLY A 152 8.09 -5.95 1.00
N TYR A 153 8.35 -7.26 1.30
CA TYR A 153 8.71 -7.66 2.67
C TYR A 153 9.90 -6.84 3.21
N PRO A 154 9.89 -6.41 4.48
CA PRO A 154 8.94 -6.77 5.54
C PRO A 154 7.69 -5.90 5.58
N LEU A 155 7.69 -4.72 4.97
CA LEU A 155 6.61 -3.74 5.05
C LEU A 155 6.40 -3.02 3.72
N ARG A 156 5.14 -2.86 3.33
CA ARG A 156 4.75 -2.01 2.20
C ARG A 156 3.50 -1.21 2.49
N GLY A 157 3.35 -0.08 1.79
CA GLY A 157 2.06 0.57 1.65
C GLY A 157 1.17 -0.22 0.68
N VAL A 158 -0.11 -0.30 0.99
CA VAL A 158 -1.14 -0.87 0.11
C VAL A 158 -2.33 0.07 0.07
N VAL A 159 -2.79 0.37 -1.13
CA VAL A 159 -4.05 1.06 -1.37
C VAL A 159 -4.85 0.26 -2.40
N GLY A 160 -6.16 0.10 -2.17
CA GLY A 160 -7.00 -0.69 -3.05
C GLY A 160 -8.47 -0.37 -2.90
N PHE A 161 -9.29 -0.93 -3.78
CA PHE A 161 -10.74 -0.75 -3.77
C PHE A 161 -11.39 -1.73 -2.80
N ILE A 162 -12.24 -1.22 -1.93
CA ILE A 162 -13.12 -2.05 -1.12
C ILE A 162 -14.47 -2.14 -1.84
N PRO A 163 -14.89 -3.33 -2.31
CA PRO A 163 -16.15 -3.47 -3.03
C PRO A 163 -17.33 -2.85 -2.27
N GLY A 164 -18.14 -2.04 -2.98
CA GLY A 164 -19.31 -1.36 -2.40
C GLY A 164 -18.99 -0.09 -1.58
N ARG A 165 -17.74 0.37 -1.54
CA ARG A 165 -17.35 1.63 -0.88
C ARG A 165 -16.79 2.62 -1.90
N GLU A 166 -17.30 3.85 -1.85
CA GLU A 166 -16.78 4.97 -2.63
C GLU A 166 -15.67 5.67 -1.82
N LEU A 167 -14.44 5.32 -2.12
CA LEU A 167 -13.24 5.90 -1.51
C LEU A 167 -12.31 6.41 -2.62
N ASP A 168 -11.64 7.52 -2.40
CA ASP A 168 -10.58 7.95 -3.33
C ASP A 168 -9.47 6.90 -3.31
N THR A 169 -9.28 6.25 -4.45
CA THR A 169 -8.41 5.09 -4.55
C THR A 169 -7.44 5.26 -5.73
N PRO A 170 -6.22 5.72 -5.47
CA PRO A 170 -5.19 5.75 -6.50
C PRO A 170 -4.79 4.34 -6.93
N TYR A 171 -4.08 4.24 -8.05
CA TYR A 171 -3.54 2.97 -8.51
C TYR A 171 -2.59 2.33 -7.50
N PHE A 172 -2.53 1.01 -7.50
CA PHE A 172 -1.77 0.19 -6.56
C PHE A 172 -0.26 0.54 -6.46
N TRP A 173 0.33 1.10 -7.50
CA TRP A 173 1.73 1.54 -7.49
C TRP A 173 2.01 2.68 -6.49
N LYS A 174 0.95 3.38 -6.05
CA LYS A 174 1.04 4.42 -5.00
C LYS A 174 1.26 3.82 -3.60
N GLY A 175 1.35 2.51 -3.48
CA GLY A 175 1.81 1.81 -2.28
C GLY A 175 3.28 1.39 -2.41
N ALA A 176 4.19 2.08 -1.70
CA ALA A 176 5.62 1.81 -1.76
C ALA A 176 5.98 0.44 -1.17
N LYS A 177 6.83 -0.33 -1.87
CA LYS A 177 7.47 -1.55 -1.35
C LYS A 177 8.64 -1.18 -0.44
N TRP A 178 9.00 -2.09 0.48
CA TRP A 178 10.16 -1.94 1.37
C TRP A 178 10.15 -0.62 2.13
N LEU A 179 8.99 -0.30 2.67
CA LEU A 179 8.71 0.97 3.32
C LEU A 179 9.50 1.11 4.63
N ARG A 180 10.09 2.30 4.83
CA ARG A 180 10.88 2.65 6.01
C ARG A 180 10.30 3.78 6.82
N SER A 181 9.59 4.71 6.18
CA SER A 181 8.95 5.78 6.94
C SER A 181 7.78 6.42 6.22
N LEU A 182 6.94 7.10 7.00
CA LEU A 182 5.95 8.07 6.54
C LEU A 182 6.35 9.46 7.04
N GLU A 183 6.50 10.40 6.11
CA GLU A 183 6.66 11.82 6.39
C GLU A 183 5.32 12.51 6.18
N PHE A 184 4.76 13.08 7.23
CA PHE A 184 3.57 13.92 7.16
C PHE A 184 3.97 15.32 6.73
N MET A 185 3.33 15.87 5.70
CA MET A 185 3.74 17.12 5.04
C MET A 185 2.61 18.16 5.03
N PRO A 186 2.94 19.47 5.11
CA PRO A 186 1.93 20.53 5.05
C PRO A 186 1.44 20.85 3.64
N HIS A 187 2.10 20.36 2.61
CA HIS A 187 1.74 20.50 1.19
C HIS A 187 2.26 19.33 0.38
N ASP A 188 1.70 19.15 -0.81
CA ASP A 188 2.13 18.07 -1.73
C ASP A 188 3.56 18.29 -2.20
N ARG A 189 4.25 17.17 -2.40
CA ARG A 189 5.60 17.10 -2.97
C ARG A 189 5.69 15.85 -3.82
N GLU A 190 6.21 15.99 -5.02
CA GLU A 190 6.35 14.89 -5.97
C GLU A 190 7.22 13.76 -5.44
N GLY A 191 6.76 12.51 -5.60
CA GLY A 191 7.52 11.31 -5.36
C GLY A 191 8.46 10.96 -6.51
N PHE A 192 9.10 9.80 -6.43
CA PHE A 192 10.14 9.37 -7.36
C PHE A 192 9.67 9.34 -8.82
N TRP A 193 8.51 8.74 -9.12
CA TRP A 193 8.02 8.63 -10.49
C TRP A 193 7.38 9.91 -11.01
N GLU A 194 6.73 10.69 -10.14
CA GLU A 194 6.16 11.99 -10.50
C GLU A 194 7.25 12.97 -10.95
N GLN A 195 8.40 12.98 -10.27
CA GLN A 195 9.58 13.78 -10.71
C GLN A 195 10.12 13.33 -12.06
N ALA A 196 9.87 12.09 -12.48
CA ALA A 196 10.17 11.58 -13.81
C ALA A 196 9.08 11.85 -14.86
N GLY A 197 8.02 12.61 -14.50
CA GLY A 197 6.94 13.02 -15.40
C GLY A 197 5.77 12.06 -15.48
N TYR A 198 5.66 11.08 -14.58
CA TYR A 198 4.48 10.22 -14.47
C TYR A 198 3.36 10.94 -13.70
N HIS A 199 2.09 10.53 -13.94
CA HIS A 199 0.95 11.16 -13.27
C HIS A 199 0.88 10.80 -11.79
N ASN A 200 0.20 11.64 -11.01
CA ASN A 200 0.16 11.56 -9.55
C ASN A 200 -0.95 10.64 -8.99
N ARG A 201 -1.54 9.73 -9.80
CA ARG A 201 -2.62 8.84 -9.35
C ARG A 201 -2.46 7.43 -9.88
#